data_14ade1ed10e33057ec21a1d5c3e0188a
#
_entry.id   14ade1ed10e33057ec21a1d5c3e0188a
#
_cell.length_a   1.000
_cell.length_b   1.000
_cell.length_c   1.000
_cell.angle_alpha   90.00
_cell.angle_beta   90.00
_cell.angle_gamma   90.00
#
_symmetry.space_group_name_H-M   'P 1'
#
loop_
_entity.id
_entity.type
_entity.pdbx_description
1 polymer ?
#
loop_
_entity_poly.entity_id
_entity_poly.type
_entity_poly.pdbx_seq_one_letter_code
_entity_poly.pdbx_strand_id
1 'polypeptide(L)'
;MLKKPVKKNRWTVGDLVVIAIIFYLLGILTILFLFSFNNDHSNQAYPLNDWIETSSNGPKPRTVLEQKSSNRVQNAESPSLSKTKQYHLWEATTVIRSALYQYVKKYNNMPKDLSKLHQPFPNNFLSALPKDPIFYSNRVYKTFTGTGGWVYQPQKISSHESLSQVIKQSIIPNIEGKTLDIPFYPMEMKIIQDKHELWVVSGDVILRRYPIGLGKNNRTPTGTFYIDIKIMNPNQHQYSIKQNPYGKRALQLSISNYAIHGTNQAESIGRNISNGCIRMFNEDIVELYSLIPLYTSVHIQMNYSLSTNGHQKKIYHPFPLYSQKDNVKEEDQSRVYNWLH
;
A
#
# COMPACT_ATOMS: atom_id res chain seq x y z
N MET A 1 36.10 40.52 -51.48
CA MET A 1 35.10 39.96 -50.54
C MET A 1 35.54 40.31 -49.15
N LEU A 2 34.92 41.31 -48.52
CA LEU A 2 35.22 41.76 -47.13
C LEU A 2 34.36 41.00 -46.16
N LYS A 3 34.98 40.20 -45.24
CA LYS A 3 34.30 39.55 -44.14
C LYS A 3 33.84 40.58 -43.11
N LYS A 4 32.55 40.65 -42.83
CA LYS A 4 31.98 41.46 -41.72
C LYS A 4 32.48 40.92 -40.38
N PRO A 5 32.84 41.78 -39.43
CA PRO A 5 33.26 41.35 -38.11
C PRO A 5 32.09 40.80 -37.29
N VAL A 6 32.27 39.68 -36.61
CA VAL A 6 31.32 39.10 -35.65
C VAL A 6 31.31 39.94 -34.39
N LYS A 7 30.20 40.58 -34.04
CA LYS A 7 29.99 41.28 -32.76
C LYS A 7 30.04 40.23 -31.61
N LYS A 8 31.08 40.27 -30.79
CA LYS A 8 31.09 39.56 -29.49
C LYS A 8 30.18 40.34 -28.53
N ASN A 9 29.01 39.76 -28.22
CA ASN A 9 28.23 40.30 -27.10
C ASN A 9 28.99 40.14 -25.80
N ARG A 10 29.45 41.23 -25.22
CA ARG A 10 30.02 41.27 -23.84
C ARG A 10 28.85 41.53 -22.88
N TRP A 11 28.58 40.58 -22.02
CA TRP A 11 27.63 40.74 -20.92
C TRP A 11 28.08 41.90 -20.05
N THR A 12 27.19 42.79 -19.67
CA THR A 12 27.49 43.87 -18.70
C THR A 12 27.32 43.32 -17.29
N VAL A 13 27.93 43.97 -16.30
CA VAL A 13 27.78 43.64 -14.87
C VAL A 13 26.28 43.66 -14.50
N GLY A 14 25.48 44.57 -15.11
CA GLY A 14 24.04 44.62 -14.91
C GLY A 14 23.32 43.35 -15.39
N ASP A 15 23.70 42.79 -16.54
CA ASP A 15 23.12 41.55 -17.05
C ASP A 15 23.38 40.37 -16.13
N LEU A 16 24.57 40.27 -15.55
CA LEU A 16 24.93 39.21 -14.59
C LEU A 16 24.16 39.35 -13.28
N VAL A 17 23.92 40.56 -12.79
CA VAL A 17 23.11 40.80 -11.58
C VAL A 17 21.68 40.41 -11.82
N VAL A 18 21.09 40.74 -12.97
CA VAL A 18 19.71 40.36 -13.32
C VAL A 18 19.57 38.83 -13.39
N ILE A 19 20.54 38.14 -14.00
CA ILE A 19 20.55 36.67 -14.08
C ILE A 19 20.63 36.05 -12.67
N ALA A 20 21.48 36.56 -11.79
CA ALA A 20 21.60 36.10 -10.42
C ALA A 20 20.30 36.25 -9.61
N ILE A 21 19.60 37.39 -9.79
CA ILE A 21 18.29 37.64 -9.15
C ILE A 21 17.24 36.65 -9.69
N ILE A 22 17.23 36.36 -10.99
CA ILE A 22 16.30 35.38 -11.57
C ILE A 22 16.55 33.99 -10.99
N PHE A 23 17.78 33.54 -10.88
CA PHE A 23 18.11 32.23 -10.28
C PHE A 23 17.75 32.18 -8.78
N TYR A 24 17.94 33.27 -8.05
CA TYR A 24 17.55 33.37 -6.64
C TYR A 24 16.02 33.28 -6.46
N LEU A 25 15.24 33.97 -7.29
CA LEU A 25 13.78 33.93 -7.26
C LEU A 25 13.24 32.55 -7.69
N LEU A 26 13.85 31.89 -8.68
CA LEU A 26 13.54 30.51 -9.07
C LEU A 26 13.83 29.53 -7.93
N GLY A 27 14.93 29.72 -7.21
CA GLY A 27 15.26 28.93 -6.02
C GLY A 27 14.25 29.08 -4.89
N ILE A 28 13.75 30.28 -4.63
CA ILE A 28 12.67 30.52 -3.68
C ILE A 28 11.38 29.87 -4.16
N LEU A 29 11.04 29.98 -5.44
CA LEU A 29 9.84 29.38 -6.01
C LEU A 29 9.86 27.85 -5.90
N THR A 30 11.01 27.22 -6.13
CA THR A 30 11.17 25.75 -5.95
C THR A 30 11.04 25.33 -4.49
N ILE A 31 11.58 26.12 -3.54
CA ILE A 31 11.43 25.85 -2.11
C ILE A 31 9.97 25.99 -1.69
N LEU A 32 9.28 27.05 -2.11
CA LEU A 32 7.83 27.22 -1.83
C LEU A 32 6.98 26.14 -2.48
N PHE A 33 7.34 25.68 -3.67
CA PHE A 33 6.68 24.55 -4.33
C PHE A 33 6.88 23.24 -3.58
N LEU A 34 8.10 22.98 -3.10
CA LEU A 34 8.40 21.80 -2.27
C LEU A 34 7.70 21.87 -0.90
N PHE A 35 7.59 23.08 -0.31
CA PHE A 35 6.83 23.28 0.93
C PHE A 35 5.32 23.11 0.72
N SER A 36 4.77 23.51 -0.43
CA SER A 36 3.37 23.30 -0.78
C SER A 36 3.04 21.84 -0.97
N PHE A 37 3.96 21.05 -1.53
CA PHE A 37 3.79 19.57 -1.65
C PHE A 37 3.90 18.84 -0.32
N ASN A 38 4.64 19.39 0.67
CA ASN A 38 4.76 18.79 2.01
C ASN A 38 3.60 19.17 2.96
N ASN A 39 2.81 20.18 2.64
CA ASN A 39 1.74 20.67 3.50
C ASN A 39 0.34 20.10 3.21
N ASP A 40 0.19 19.17 2.25
CA ASP A 40 -1.08 18.44 2.04
C ASP A 40 -1.37 17.37 3.12
N HIS A 41 -0.52 17.27 4.13
CA HIS A 41 -0.80 16.55 5.37
C HIS A 41 -1.23 17.53 6.47
N SER A 42 -2.37 18.21 6.27
CA SER A 42 -3.02 18.89 7.39
C SER A 42 -3.40 17.83 8.44
N ASN A 43 -2.70 17.88 9.57
CA ASN A 43 -2.98 17.15 10.81
C ASN A 43 -4.39 17.50 11.33
N GLN A 44 -5.43 16.91 10.79
CA GLN A 44 -6.69 16.75 11.50
C GLN A 44 -6.70 15.34 12.12
N ALA A 45 -6.24 15.28 13.36
CA ALA A 45 -6.45 14.13 14.21
C ALA A 45 -7.95 14.01 14.50
N TYR A 46 -8.59 13.00 13.93
CA TYR A 46 -9.96 12.63 14.30
C TYR A 46 -9.90 11.79 15.58
N PRO A 47 -10.76 12.07 16.58
CA PRO A 47 -10.76 11.28 17.83
C PRO A 47 -11.27 9.86 17.54
N LEU A 48 -10.36 8.91 17.58
CA LEU A 48 -10.62 7.46 17.45
C LEU A 48 -11.02 6.80 18.78
N ASN A 49 -11.47 7.59 19.77
CA ASN A 49 -11.64 7.10 21.14
C ASN A 49 -12.81 6.13 21.37
N ASP A 50 -13.74 5.97 20.42
CA ASP A 50 -14.95 5.16 20.64
C ASP A 50 -14.89 3.72 20.14
N TRP A 51 -13.72 3.22 19.69
CA TRP A 51 -13.68 2.00 18.89
C TRP A 51 -13.08 0.76 19.56
N ILE A 52 -12.73 0.80 20.88
CA ILE A 52 -12.18 -0.38 21.56
C ILE A 52 -12.78 -0.57 22.94
N GLU A 53 -13.65 -1.54 23.02
CA GLU A 53 -13.77 -2.38 24.22
C GLU A 53 -12.88 -3.61 24.04
N THR A 54 -11.97 -3.77 24.98
CA THR A 54 -11.15 -4.96 25.14
C THR A 54 -12.05 -6.12 25.54
N SER A 55 -12.32 -7.04 24.63
CA SER A 55 -12.92 -8.32 24.96
C SER A 55 -11.83 -9.32 25.33
N SER A 56 -11.55 -9.41 26.61
CA SER A 56 -10.91 -10.58 27.20
C SER A 56 -12.01 -11.60 27.48
N ASN A 57 -12.27 -12.54 26.58
CA ASN A 57 -12.84 -13.86 26.88
C ASN A 57 -12.99 -14.67 25.61
N GLY A 58 -12.32 -15.80 25.55
CA GLY A 58 -12.42 -16.78 24.48
C GLY A 58 -13.80 -17.47 24.44
N PRO A 59 -14.20 -18.07 23.31
CA PRO A 59 -15.52 -18.63 23.12
C PRO A 59 -15.70 -19.93 23.91
N LYS A 60 -16.70 -19.95 24.83
CA LYS A 60 -17.28 -21.18 25.36
C LYS A 60 -18.32 -21.74 24.36
N PRO A 61 -18.43 -23.08 24.20
CA PRO A 61 -19.39 -23.67 23.29
C PRO A 61 -20.82 -23.48 23.79
N ARG A 62 -21.70 -23.00 22.88
CA ARG A 62 -23.13 -22.83 23.18
C ARG A 62 -23.90 -24.08 22.78
N THR A 63 -24.59 -24.63 23.76
CA THR A 63 -25.66 -25.61 23.64
C THR A 63 -26.89 -25.01 22.95
N VAL A 64 -27.49 -25.81 22.09
CA VAL A 64 -28.80 -25.54 21.43
C VAL A 64 -29.90 -25.62 22.48
N LEU A 65 -30.82 -24.67 22.52
CA LEU A 65 -32.26 -24.90 22.71
C LEU A 65 -33.07 -23.57 22.76
N GLU A 66 -34.17 -23.63 22.02
CA GLU A 66 -35.51 -23.07 22.19
C GLU A 66 -35.87 -21.75 21.48
N GLN A 67 -36.76 -22.00 20.50
CA GLN A 67 -37.67 -21.05 19.90
C GLN A 67 -38.72 -20.51 20.90
N LYS A 68 -38.97 -19.24 20.85
CA LYS A 68 -40.29 -18.68 21.16
C LYS A 68 -40.62 -17.49 20.27
N SER A 69 -41.66 -17.67 19.50
CA SER A 69 -42.28 -16.66 18.65
C SER A 69 -42.88 -15.53 19.48
N SER A 70 -42.64 -14.30 19.10
CA SER A 70 -43.58 -13.21 19.34
C SER A 70 -43.50 -12.20 18.20
N ASN A 71 -44.63 -12.10 17.48
CA ASN A 71 -44.86 -11.09 16.45
C ASN A 71 -44.75 -9.68 17.02
N ARG A 72 -43.78 -8.91 16.53
CA ARG A 72 -43.80 -7.46 16.60
C ARG A 72 -43.32 -6.92 15.27
N VAL A 73 -44.23 -6.33 14.52
CA VAL A 73 -43.89 -5.52 13.34
C VAL A 73 -42.96 -4.38 13.82
N GLN A 74 -41.67 -4.53 13.56
CA GLN A 74 -40.70 -3.46 13.75
C GLN A 74 -40.28 -3.00 12.36
N ASN A 75 -40.28 -1.69 12.16
CA ASN A 75 -39.68 -1.04 11.02
C ASN A 75 -38.29 -1.64 10.80
N ALA A 76 -38.10 -2.26 9.63
CA ALA A 76 -36.84 -2.90 9.26
C ALA A 76 -35.79 -1.83 8.99
N GLU A 77 -35.08 -1.42 10.05
CA GLU A 77 -33.76 -0.83 9.88
C GLU A 77 -32.89 -1.90 9.20
N SER A 78 -32.26 -1.52 8.10
CA SER A 78 -31.29 -2.37 7.40
C SER A 78 -30.30 -2.95 8.42
N PRO A 79 -30.03 -4.27 8.42
CA PRO A 79 -29.18 -4.87 9.44
C PRO A 79 -27.80 -4.21 9.42
N SER A 80 -27.46 -3.52 10.50
CA SER A 80 -26.15 -2.87 10.60
C SER A 80 -25.08 -3.95 10.60
N LEU A 81 -24.10 -3.81 9.70
CA LEU A 81 -22.92 -4.68 9.66
C LEU A 81 -22.19 -4.63 11.02
N SER A 82 -21.74 -5.79 11.52
CA SER A 82 -20.90 -5.81 12.71
C SER A 82 -19.63 -4.95 12.48
N LYS A 83 -19.12 -4.33 13.54
CA LYS A 83 -17.89 -3.49 13.47
C LYS A 83 -16.73 -4.23 12.78
N THR A 84 -16.54 -5.51 13.07
CA THR A 84 -15.50 -6.34 12.45
C THR A 84 -15.69 -6.44 10.93
N LYS A 85 -16.91 -6.71 10.45
CA LYS A 85 -17.19 -6.77 9.00
C LYS A 85 -17.00 -5.41 8.31
N GLN A 86 -17.33 -4.31 8.98
CA GLN A 86 -17.09 -2.97 8.47
C GLN A 86 -15.58 -2.68 8.32
N TYR A 87 -14.77 -3.12 9.29
CA TYR A 87 -13.30 -3.00 9.19
C TYR A 87 -12.73 -3.83 8.04
N HIS A 88 -13.15 -5.08 7.92
CA HIS A 88 -12.71 -5.94 6.81
C HIS A 88 -13.08 -5.34 5.45
N LEU A 89 -14.27 -4.77 5.36
CA LEU A 89 -14.74 -4.10 4.16
C LEU A 89 -13.92 -2.84 3.84
N TRP A 90 -13.63 -2.05 4.86
CA TRP A 90 -12.76 -0.87 4.73
C TRP A 90 -11.34 -1.28 4.29
N GLU A 91 -10.77 -2.34 4.87
CA GLU A 91 -9.45 -2.85 4.50
C GLU A 91 -9.40 -3.31 3.04
N ALA A 92 -10.33 -4.17 2.63
CA ALA A 92 -10.40 -4.65 1.25
C ALA A 92 -10.60 -3.50 0.25
N THR A 93 -11.44 -2.51 0.60
CA THR A 93 -11.62 -1.30 -0.20
C THR A 93 -10.34 -0.48 -0.27
N THR A 94 -9.60 -0.36 0.84
CA THR A 94 -8.34 0.38 0.92
C THR A 94 -7.27 -0.23 0.04
N VAL A 95 -7.19 -1.57 -0.05
CA VAL A 95 -6.28 -2.27 -0.99
C VAL A 95 -6.56 -1.86 -2.44
N ILE A 96 -7.83 -1.91 -2.87
CA ILE A 96 -8.19 -1.56 -4.24
C ILE A 96 -7.94 -0.07 -4.51
N ARG A 97 -8.32 0.80 -3.58
CA ARG A 97 -8.08 2.24 -3.67
C ARG A 97 -6.58 2.57 -3.75
N SER A 98 -5.76 1.86 -2.98
CA SER A 98 -4.30 2.04 -3.01
C SER A 98 -3.72 1.61 -4.36
N ALA A 99 -4.19 0.49 -4.93
CA ALA A 99 -3.77 0.07 -6.25
C ALA A 99 -4.20 1.07 -7.34
N LEU A 100 -5.42 1.59 -7.25
CA LEU A 100 -5.92 2.62 -8.14
C LEU A 100 -5.12 3.93 -8.02
N TYR A 101 -4.77 4.32 -6.79
CA TYR A 101 -3.91 5.46 -6.51
C TYR A 101 -2.54 5.31 -7.20
N GLN A 102 -1.87 4.17 -7.03
CA GLN A 102 -0.59 3.91 -7.66
C GLN A 102 -0.69 3.86 -9.20
N TYR A 103 -1.78 3.27 -9.71
CA TYR A 103 -2.06 3.27 -11.15
C TYR A 103 -2.15 4.71 -11.70
N VAL A 104 -2.95 5.56 -11.05
CA VAL A 104 -3.12 6.96 -11.48
C VAL A 104 -1.81 7.74 -11.35
N LYS A 105 -1.06 7.54 -10.29
CA LYS A 105 0.29 8.15 -10.12
C LYS A 105 1.23 7.75 -11.25
N LYS A 106 1.15 6.51 -11.75
CA LYS A 106 1.99 6.00 -12.83
C LYS A 106 1.56 6.48 -14.20
N TYR A 107 0.24 6.48 -14.49
CA TYR A 107 -0.28 6.69 -15.85
C TYR A 107 -1.00 8.03 -16.03
N ASN A 108 -1.14 8.82 -14.96
CA ASN A 108 -1.84 10.11 -14.92
C ASN A 108 -3.28 10.08 -15.46
N ASN A 109 -3.94 8.93 -15.39
CA ASN A 109 -5.34 8.76 -15.79
C ASN A 109 -6.01 7.64 -15.00
N MET A 110 -7.34 7.70 -14.91
CA MET A 110 -8.15 6.62 -14.36
C MET A 110 -8.26 5.47 -15.38
N PRO A 111 -8.12 4.20 -14.95
CA PRO A 111 -8.37 3.07 -15.84
C PRO A 111 -9.86 3.00 -16.24
N LYS A 112 -10.14 2.53 -17.46
CA LYS A 112 -11.52 2.29 -17.91
C LYS A 112 -12.27 1.31 -17.03
N ASP A 113 -11.56 0.29 -16.54
CA ASP A 113 -12.05 -0.76 -15.68
C ASP A 113 -10.94 -1.25 -14.75
N LEU A 114 -11.32 -1.93 -13.66
CA LEU A 114 -10.37 -2.38 -12.64
C LEU A 114 -9.53 -3.60 -13.06
N SER A 115 -9.77 -4.20 -14.22
CA SER A 115 -8.93 -5.29 -14.73
C SER A 115 -7.49 -4.82 -14.99
N LYS A 116 -7.31 -3.52 -15.22
CA LYS A 116 -5.99 -2.90 -15.36
C LYS A 116 -5.13 -2.97 -14.10
N LEU A 117 -5.74 -3.20 -12.93
CA LEU A 117 -5.01 -3.33 -11.67
C LEU A 117 -4.43 -4.73 -11.45
N HIS A 118 -4.92 -5.76 -12.14
CA HIS A 118 -4.47 -7.15 -11.98
C HIS A 118 -4.06 -7.78 -13.32
N GLN A 119 -3.27 -7.04 -14.08
CA GLN A 119 -2.64 -7.53 -15.31
C GLN A 119 -1.53 -8.53 -14.98
N PRO A 120 -1.12 -9.35 -15.97
CA PRO A 120 0.08 -10.17 -15.83
C PRO A 120 1.32 -9.33 -15.54
N PHE A 121 2.34 -9.99 -14.99
CA PHE A 121 3.69 -9.41 -14.84
C PHE A 121 4.16 -8.71 -16.13
N PRO A 122 4.80 -7.53 -16.06
CA PRO A 122 5.22 -6.80 -14.88
C PRO A 122 4.22 -5.72 -14.39
N ASN A 123 3.00 -5.69 -14.92
CA ASN A 123 1.99 -4.65 -14.64
C ASN A 123 0.95 -5.12 -13.61
N ASN A 124 1.33 -6.05 -12.75
CA ASN A 124 0.51 -6.67 -11.73
C ASN A 124 0.43 -5.80 -10.46
N PHE A 125 -0.30 -4.67 -10.53
CA PHE A 125 -0.52 -3.82 -9.34
C PHE A 125 -1.08 -4.63 -8.18
N LEU A 126 -2.06 -5.48 -8.45
CA LEU A 126 -2.56 -6.51 -7.55
C LEU A 126 -2.52 -7.85 -8.28
N SER A 127 -2.42 -8.92 -7.54
CA SER A 127 -2.57 -10.27 -8.08
C SER A 127 -4.02 -10.55 -8.47
N ALA A 128 -4.98 -10.08 -7.67
CA ALA A 128 -6.42 -10.06 -7.97
C ALA A 128 -7.11 -8.95 -7.19
N LEU A 129 -8.32 -8.59 -7.59
CA LEU A 129 -9.15 -7.73 -6.77
C LEU A 129 -9.56 -8.49 -5.50
N PRO A 130 -9.43 -7.89 -4.31
CA PRO A 130 -9.95 -8.46 -3.08
C PRO A 130 -11.44 -8.81 -3.21
N LYS A 131 -11.85 -9.89 -2.57
CA LYS A 131 -13.26 -10.19 -2.38
C LYS A 131 -13.80 -9.36 -1.23
N ASP A 132 -15.04 -8.88 -1.35
CA ASP A 132 -15.72 -8.30 -0.21
C ASP A 132 -15.91 -9.36 0.90
N PRO A 133 -15.88 -8.98 2.20
CA PRO A 133 -15.93 -9.93 3.31
C PRO A 133 -17.35 -10.39 3.68
N ILE A 134 -18.37 -9.99 2.92
CA ILE A 134 -19.77 -10.25 3.24
C ILE A 134 -20.35 -11.26 2.28
N PHE A 135 -20.24 -11.01 0.97
CA PHE A 135 -20.71 -11.87 -0.11
C PHE A 135 -19.58 -12.66 -0.78
N TYR A 136 -18.31 -12.42 -0.36
CA TYR A 136 -17.11 -13.05 -0.93
C TYR A 136 -16.99 -12.86 -2.45
N SER A 137 -17.45 -11.70 -2.93
CA SER A 137 -17.48 -11.32 -4.34
C SER A 137 -16.40 -10.29 -4.67
N ASN A 138 -15.70 -10.46 -5.78
CA ASN A 138 -14.80 -9.44 -6.37
C ASN A 138 -15.35 -8.87 -7.68
N ARG A 139 -16.65 -9.10 -7.97
CA ARG A 139 -17.30 -8.56 -9.16
C ARG A 139 -17.30 -7.03 -9.11
N VAL A 140 -17.19 -6.43 -10.29
CA VAL A 140 -17.20 -4.97 -10.45
C VAL A 140 -18.44 -4.57 -11.25
N TYR A 141 -19.17 -3.63 -10.72
CA TYR A 141 -20.41 -3.09 -11.29
C TYR A 141 -20.24 -1.61 -11.62
N LYS A 142 -21.03 -1.10 -12.56
CA LYS A 142 -21.11 0.34 -12.87
C LYS A 142 -22.11 1.08 -11.99
N THR A 143 -23.11 0.35 -11.48
CA THR A 143 -24.18 0.91 -10.64
C THR A 143 -24.30 0.09 -9.36
N PHE A 144 -24.76 0.73 -8.30
CA PHE A 144 -25.02 0.07 -7.02
C PHE A 144 -26.19 -0.92 -7.14
N THR A 145 -25.99 -2.14 -6.65
CA THR A 145 -27.01 -3.21 -6.69
C THR A 145 -27.21 -3.92 -5.35
N GLY A 146 -26.34 -3.67 -4.35
CA GLY A 146 -26.38 -4.29 -3.03
C GLY A 146 -25.98 -5.77 -2.99
N THR A 147 -25.47 -6.34 -4.09
CA THR A 147 -25.23 -7.78 -4.26
C THR A 147 -23.79 -8.23 -4.01
N GLY A 148 -22.99 -7.39 -3.35
CA GLY A 148 -21.59 -7.67 -3.07
C GLY A 148 -20.64 -7.20 -4.17
N GLY A 149 -19.32 -7.29 -3.89
CA GLY A 149 -18.28 -6.79 -4.77
C GLY A 149 -18.15 -5.26 -4.72
N TRP A 150 -17.84 -4.65 -5.86
CA TRP A 150 -17.40 -3.27 -5.94
C TRP A 150 -18.19 -2.49 -7.00
N VAL A 151 -18.50 -1.23 -6.73
CA VAL A 151 -18.98 -0.29 -7.74
C VAL A 151 -17.81 0.58 -8.16
N TYR A 152 -17.53 0.64 -9.45
CA TYR A 152 -16.47 1.47 -10.00
C TYR A 152 -17.02 2.45 -11.04
N GLN A 153 -16.87 3.74 -10.72
CA GLN A 153 -17.25 4.87 -11.57
C GLN A 153 -16.08 5.84 -11.61
N PRO A 154 -15.21 5.77 -12.63
CA PRO A 154 -14.02 6.62 -12.70
C PRO A 154 -14.41 8.09 -12.75
N GLN A 155 -13.97 8.86 -11.74
CA GLN A 155 -14.16 10.30 -11.68
C GLN A 155 -13.05 11.02 -12.46
N LYS A 156 -13.33 12.24 -12.93
CA LYS A 156 -12.30 13.10 -13.53
C LYS A 156 -11.31 13.54 -12.46
N ILE A 157 -10.03 13.46 -12.77
CA ILE A 157 -8.97 14.03 -11.92
C ILE A 157 -9.05 15.55 -12.06
N SER A 158 -9.30 16.23 -10.95
CA SER A 158 -9.45 17.68 -10.88
C SER A 158 -8.30 18.28 -10.06
N SER A 159 -7.91 19.52 -10.38
CA SER A 159 -6.97 20.28 -9.55
C SER A 159 -7.58 20.80 -8.23
N HIS A 160 -8.90 20.71 -8.08
CA HIS A 160 -9.64 21.21 -6.91
C HIS A 160 -9.83 20.15 -5.81
N GLU A 161 -9.59 18.87 -6.11
CA GLU A 161 -9.73 17.77 -5.16
C GLU A 161 -8.43 16.97 -5.06
N SER A 162 -8.14 16.46 -3.85
CA SER A 162 -7.00 15.56 -3.69
C SER A 162 -7.26 14.25 -4.45
N LEU A 163 -6.19 13.64 -4.99
CA LEU A 163 -6.30 12.36 -5.67
C LEU A 163 -6.95 11.28 -4.79
N SER A 164 -6.69 11.31 -3.48
CA SER A 164 -7.32 10.38 -2.52
C SER A 164 -8.83 10.54 -2.45
N GLN A 165 -9.34 11.77 -2.51
CA GLN A 165 -10.79 12.03 -2.54
C GLN A 165 -11.42 11.56 -3.85
N VAL A 166 -10.81 11.88 -4.99
CA VAL A 166 -11.25 11.42 -6.31
C VAL A 166 -11.33 9.89 -6.35
N ILE A 167 -10.34 9.20 -5.80
CA ILE A 167 -10.31 7.73 -5.74
C ILE A 167 -11.37 7.19 -4.77
N LYS A 168 -11.54 7.81 -3.59
CA LYS A 168 -12.59 7.42 -2.63
C LYS A 168 -13.98 7.45 -3.27
N GLN A 169 -14.25 8.45 -4.11
CA GLN A 169 -15.51 8.59 -4.85
C GLN A 169 -15.63 7.62 -6.02
N SER A 170 -14.50 7.27 -6.67
CA SER A 170 -14.50 6.41 -7.86
C SER A 170 -14.79 4.95 -7.58
N ILE A 171 -14.52 4.47 -6.36
CA ILE A 171 -14.75 3.07 -5.98
C ILE A 171 -15.33 2.95 -4.58
N ILE A 172 -16.48 2.26 -4.50
CA ILE A 172 -17.19 2.00 -3.25
C ILE A 172 -17.59 0.51 -3.16
N PRO A 173 -17.79 -0.02 -1.95
CA PRO A 173 -18.41 -1.33 -1.77
C PRO A 173 -19.82 -1.38 -2.36
N ASN A 174 -20.16 -2.50 -3.03
CA ASN A 174 -21.50 -2.76 -3.54
C ASN A 174 -22.34 -3.53 -2.51
N ILE A 175 -22.47 -2.95 -1.32
CA ILE A 175 -23.03 -3.59 -0.14
C ILE A 175 -23.94 -2.60 0.57
N GLU A 176 -25.15 -3.03 0.90
CA GLU A 176 -26.07 -2.24 1.71
C GLU A 176 -25.59 -2.14 3.16
N GLY A 177 -25.94 -1.03 3.79
CA GLY A 177 -25.64 -0.75 5.17
C GLY A 177 -24.58 0.32 5.38
N LYS A 178 -24.40 0.71 6.65
CA LYS A 178 -23.47 1.75 7.03
C LYS A 178 -22.01 1.24 6.96
N THR A 179 -21.20 1.85 6.13
CA THR A 179 -19.75 1.62 6.07
C THR A 179 -19.02 2.56 7.02
N LEU A 180 -17.78 2.21 7.41
CA LEU A 180 -16.93 3.10 8.18
C LEU A 180 -16.56 4.33 7.33
N ASP A 181 -16.81 5.51 7.88
CA ASP A 181 -16.37 6.75 7.26
C ASP A 181 -14.95 7.11 7.72
N ILE A 182 -13.99 6.24 7.37
CA ILE A 182 -12.57 6.49 7.60
C ILE A 182 -12.01 7.17 6.35
N PRO A 183 -11.26 8.27 6.49
CA PRO A 183 -10.57 8.89 5.36
C PRO A 183 -9.68 7.87 4.66
N PHE A 184 -9.64 7.92 3.34
CA PHE A 184 -8.76 7.08 2.56
C PHE A 184 -7.36 7.71 2.48
N TYR A 185 -6.36 6.95 2.91
CA TYR A 185 -4.95 7.20 2.65
C TYR A 185 -4.39 6.01 1.89
N PRO A 186 -3.57 6.21 0.84
CA PRO A 186 -2.92 5.10 0.16
C PRO A 186 -2.03 4.32 1.14
N MET A 187 -1.92 3.02 0.93
CA MET A 187 -1.06 2.17 1.74
C MET A 187 0.40 2.53 1.56
N GLU A 188 1.16 2.43 2.65
CA GLU A 188 2.62 2.57 2.71
C GLU A 188 3.22 1.45 3.55
N MET A 189 4.48 1.15 3.33
CA MET A 189 5.25 0.25 4.18
C MET A 189 6.30 1.02 4.97
N LYS A 190 6.44 0.68 6.26
CA LYS A 190 7.47 1.22 7.15
C LYS A 190 8.31 0.07 7.68
N ILE A 191 9.60 0.09 7.38
CA ILE A 191 10.59 -0.86 7.89
C ILE A 191 11.36 -0.19 9.00
N ILE A 192 11.26 -0.75 10.21
CA ILE A 192 11.81 -0.22 11.44
C ILE A 192 12.92 -1.16 11.87
N GLN A 193 14.16 -0.74 11.58
CA GLN A 193 15.32 -1.64 11.67
C GLN A 193 15.65 -2.05 13.10
N ASP A 194 15.57 -1.15 14.07
CA ASP A 194 15.83 -1.43 15.49
C ASP A 194 14.83 -2.42 16.10
N LYS A 195 13.61 -2.51 15.51
CA LYS A 195 12.57 -3.44 15.96
C LYS A 195 12.51 -4.73 15.15
N HIS A 196 13.24 -4.83 14.04
CA HIS A 196 13.09 -5.91 13.07
C HIS A 196 11.61 -6.11 12.67
N GLU A 197 10.93 -5.02 12.37
CA GLU A 197 9.52 -5.04 11.98
C GLU A 197 9.25 -4.32 10.67
N LEU A 198 8.36 -4.89 9.87
CA LEU A 198 7.73 -4.25 8.71
C LEU A 198 6.27 -3.97 9.06
N TRP A 199 5.86 -2.71 8.95
CA TRP A 199 4.48 -2.28 9.14
C TRP A 199 3.86 -1.90 7.80
N VAL A 200 2.62 -2.32 7.57
CA VAL A 200 1.75 -1.80 6.52
C VAL A 200 0.81 -0.82 7.18
N VAL A 201 0.77 0.40 6.66
CA VAL A 201 -0.04 1.49 7.23
C VAL A 201 -0.93 2.13 6.16
N SER A 202 -2.06 2.71 6.58
CA SER A 202 -2.90 3.62 5.80
C SER A 202 -3.23 4.81 6.69
N GLY A 203 -2.58 5.95 6.44
CA GLY A 203 -2.59 7.07 7.37
C GLY A 203 -2.11 6.66 8.76
N ASP A 204 -2.98 6.85 9.77
CA ASP A 204 -2.67 6.49 11.15
C ASP A 204 -3.01 5.05 11.54
N VAL A 205 -3.59 4.27 10.63
CA VAL A 205 -3.99 2.88 10.90
C VAL A 205 -2.86 1.94 10.53
N ILE A 206 -2.43 1.11 11.47
CA ILE A 206 -1.51 -0.02 11.20
C ILE A 206 -2.36 -1.23 10.80
N LEU A 207 -2.25 -1.64 9.53
CA LEU A 207 -2.98 -2.78 8.99
C LEU A 207 -2.29 -4.11 9.31
N ARG A 208 -0.96 -4.13 9.25
CA ARG A 208 -0.13 -5.32 9.50
C ARG A 208 1.17 -4.96 10.20
N ARG A 209 1.68 -5.92 10.94
CA ARG A 209 3.06 -5.92 11.48
C ARG A 209 3.66 -7.29 11.25
N TYR A 210 4.82 -7.33 10.65
CA TYR A 210 5.55 -8.56 10.38
C TYR A 210 6.94 -8.50 10.97
N PRO A 211 7.42 -9.58 11.60
CA PRO A 211 8.82 -9.71 11.97
C PRO A 211 9.67 -9.92 10.70
N ILE A 212 10.85 -9.30 10.66
CA ILE A 212 11.73 -9.34 9.50
C ILE A 212 13.18 -9.63 9.89
N GLY A 213 13.96 -10.17 8.94
CA GLY A 213 15.40 -10.22 9.00
C GLY A 213 16.03 -9.14 8.13
N LEU A 214 17.19 -8.63 8.53
CA LEU A 214 17.87 -7.49 7.91
C LEU A 214 19.30 -7.80 7.48
N GLY A 215 19.93 -6.87 6.77
CA GLY A 215 21.31 -6.96 6.32
C GLY A 215 22.32 -6.86 7.45
N LYS A 216 23.35 -7.71 7.43
CA LYS A 216 24.50 -7.60 8.33
C LYS A 216 25.24 -6.26 8.15
N ASN A 217 25.85 -5.76 9.21
CA ASN A 217 26.66 -4.55 9.17
C ASN A 217 25.90 -3.34 8.56
N ASN A 218 24.63 -3.17 8.90
CA ASN A 218 23.76 -2.11 8.42
C ASN A 218 23.65 -2.01 6.87
N ARG A 219 23.76 -3.15 6.16
CA ARG A 219 23.63 -3.17 4.70
C ARG A 219 22.23 -2.93 4.18
N THR A 220 21.19 -3.08 5.02
CA THR A 220 19.84 -2.64 4.65
C THR A 220 19.82 -1.10 4.65
N PRO A 221 19.59 -0.45 3.49
CA PRO A 221 19.71 1.00 3.39
C PRO A 221 18.56 1.70 4.14
N THR A 222 18.81 2.89 4.65
CA THR A 222 17.75 3.82 5.08
C THR A 222 17.33 4.70 3.91
N GLY A 223 16.07 5.16 3.91
CA GLY A 223 15.54 6.02 2.85
C GLY A 223 14.12 5.70 2.47
N THR A 224 13.65 6.37 1.42
CA THR A 224 12.32 6.16 0.84
C THR A 224 12.47 5.55 -0.54
N PHE A 225 11.82 4.41 -0.73
CA PHE A 225 11.81 3.61 -1.94
C PHE A 225 10.36 3.31 -2.33
N TYR A 226 10.15 2.56 -3.39
CA TYR A 226 8.85 1.99 -3.77
C TYR A 226 9.03 0.58 -4.29
N ILE A 227 7.94 -0.18 -4.34
CA ILE A 227 7.92 -1.51 -4.95
C ILE A 227 7.95 -1.36 -6.46
N ASP A 228 9.04 -1.76 -7.07
CA ASP A 228 9.25 -1.66 -8.51
C ASP A 228 8.74 -2.90 -9.25
N ILE A 229 8.94 -4.08 -8.68
CA ILE A 229 8.54 -5.35 -9.27
C ILE A 229 7.96 -6.26 -8.19
N LYS A 230 6.85 -6.94 -8.52
CA LYS A 230 6.23 -7.98 -7.69
C LYS A 230 6.46 -9.34 -8.34
N ILE A 231 7.07 -10.29 -7.62
CA ILE A 231 7.58 -11.54 -8.17
C ILE A 231 6.96 -12.73 -7.42
N MET A 232 6.37 -13.67 -8.15
CA MET A 232 5.95 -14.97 -7.64
C MET A 232 7.05 -16.00 -7.87
N ASN A 233 7.31 -16.86 -6.89
CA ASN A 233 8.28 -17.96 -6.99
C ASN A 233 9.64 -17.53 -7.56
N PRO A 234 10.32 -16.53 -6.97
CA PRO A 234 11.55 -15.98 -7.53
C PRO A 234 12.60 -17.07 -7.75
N ASN A 235 13.26 -17.07 -8.89
CA ASN A 235 14.31 -18.05 -9.27
C ASN A 235 13.89 -19.53 -9.16
N GLN A 236 12.61 -19.84 -9.37
CA GLN A 236 12.08 -21.21 -9.28
C GLN A 236 12.77 -22.22 -10.22
N HIS A 237 13.35 -21.75 -11.31
CA HIS A 237 14.11 -22.61 -12.23
C HIS A 237 15.49 -23.03 -11.68
N GLN A 238 16.01 -22.34 -10.67
CA GLN A 238 17.29 -22.66 -10.01
C GLN A 238 17.08 -23.45 -8.71
N TYR A 239 15.93 -23.26 -8.03
CA TYR A 239 15.70 -23.81 -6.71
C TYR A 239 14.35 -24.52 -6.61
N SER A 240 14.30 -25.64 -5.90
CA SER A 240 13.02 -26.17 -5.45
C SER A 240 12.37 -25.21 -4.43
N ILE A 241 11.05 -25.26 -4.29
CA ILE A 241 10.30 -24.37 -3.37
C ILE A 241 10.86 -24.41 -1.94
N LYS A 242 11.29 -25.59 -1.46
CA LYS A 242 11.82 -25.75 -0.09
C LYS A 242 13.25 -25.21 0.07
N GLN A 243 14.03 -25.21 -0.99
CA GLN A 243 15.44 -24.83 -0.98
C GLN A 243 15.66 -23.38 -1.45
N ASN A 244 14.60 -22.70 -1.90
CA ASN A 244 14.70 -21.34 -2.45
C ASN A 244 15.05 -20.31 -1.35
N PRO A 245 16.23 -19.69 -1.41
CA PRO A 245 16.63 -18.70 -0.42
C PRO A 245 15.79 -17.42 -0.48
N TYR A 246 15.06 -17.20 -1.58
CA TYR A 246 14.16 -16.06 -1.77
C TYR A 246 12.70 -16.37 -1.39
N GLY A 247 12.41 -17.60 -0.99
CA GLY A 247 11.08 -18.04 -0.60
C GLY A 247 10.06 -18.02 -1.74
N LYS A 248 8.79 -17.87 -1.36
CA LYS A 248 7.65 -18.00 -2.29
C LYS A 248 7.32 -16.73 -3.07
N ARG A 249 7.68 -15.56 -2.58
CA ARG A 249 7.36 -14.25 -3.18
C ARG A 249 8.49 -13.27 -2.91
N ALA A 250 8.58 -12.25 -3.77
CA ALA A 250 9.46 -11.12 -3.54
C ALA A 250 8.83 -9.82 -4.05
N LEU A 251 9.20 -8.73 -3.39
CA LEU A 251 8.88 -7.36 -3.73
C LEU A 251 10.21 -6.63 -3.92
N GLN A 252 10.62 -6.43 -5.19
CA GLN A 252 11.85 -5.71 -5.51
C GLN A 252 11.65 -4.23 -5.26
N LEU A 253 12.63 -3.60 -4.61
CA LEU A 253 12.63 -2.16 -4.36
C LEU A 253 13.14 -1.39 -5.57
N SER A 254 12.82 -0.10 -5.64
CA SER A 254 13.32 0.84 -6.65
C SER A 254 14.81 1.13 -6.55
N ILE A 255 15.50 0.58 -5.57
CA ILE A 255 16.95 0.55 -5.46
C ILE A 255 17.46 -0.81 -5.95
N SER A 256 18.48 -0.79 -6.81
CA SER A 256 19.07 -2.00 -7.39
C SER A 256 19.56 -2.98 -6.33
N ASN A 257 19.32 -4.27 -6.56
CA ASN A 257 19.79 -5.40 -5.74
C ASN A 257 19.15 -5.52 -4.34
N TYR A 258 18.06 -4.80 -4.06
CA TYR A 258 17.33 -4.93 -2.81
C TYR A 258 15.89 -5.37 -3.04
N ALA A 259 15.46 -6.28 -2.18
CA ALA A 259 14.09 -6.78 -2.18
C ALA A 259 13.62 -7.13 -0.77
N ILE A 260 12.30 -7.15 -0.60
CA ILE A 260 11.61 -7.81 0.52
C ILE A 260 11.17 -9.17 -0.01
N HIS A 261 11.61 -10.27 0.61
CA HIS A 261 11.36 -11.61 0.08
C HIS A 261 11.19 -12.66 1.18
N GLY A 262 10.60 -13.79 0.84
CA GLY A 262 10.55 -14.93 1.74
C GLY A 262 11.94 -15.53 1.99
N THR A 263 12.01 -16.56 2.84
CA THR A 263 13.28 -17.24 3.11
C THR A 263 13.06 -18.72 3.40
N ASN A 264 14.06 -19.53 3.08
CA ASN A 264 14.19 -20.93 3.55
C ASN A 264 14.94 -21.03 4.89
N GLN A 265 15.40 -19.88 5.44
CA GLN A 265 16.15 -19.77 6.70
C GLN A 265 15.30 -18.97 7.71
N ALA A 266 14.30 -19.64 8.32
CA ALA A 266 13.38 -19.02 9.26
C ALA A 266 14.09 -18.38 10.47
N GLU A 267 15.23 -18.95 10.90
CA GLU A 267 16.08 -18.46 11.98
C GLU A 267 16.76 -17.11 11.66
N SER A 268 16.72 -16.66 10.41
CA SER A 268 17.22 -15.34 10.00
C SER A 268 16.29 -14.18 10.38
N ILE A 269 15.03 -14.48 10.70
CA ILE A 269 14.05 -13.47 11.12
C ILE A 269 14.42 -12.96 12.52
N GLY A 270 14.37 -11.64 12.71
CA GLY A 270 14.82 -10.96 13.92
C GLY A 270 16.35 -10.77 14.00
N ARG A 271 17.10 -11.08 12.93
CA ARG A 271 18.57 -10.98 12.91
C ARG A 271 19.09 -10.13 11.76
N ASN A 272 20.30 -9.60 11.91
CA ASN A 272 21.04 -8.85 10.90
C ASN A 272 22.09 -9.73 10.22
N ILE A 273 21.66 -10.65 9.33
CA ILE A 273 22.57 -11.64 8.72
C ILE A 273 22.48 -11.71 7.19
N SER A 274 21.51 -11.05 6.56
CA SER A 274 21.40 -11.02 5.09
C SER A 274 22.50 -10.15 4.46
N ASN A 275 22.62 -10.19 3.14
CA ASN A 275 23.52 -9.28 2.42
C ASN A 275 22.92 -7.89 2.15
N GLY A 276 21.73 -7.60 2.70
CA GLY A 276 21.06 -6.29 2.60
C GLY A 276 19.56 -6.40 2.39
N CYS A 277 19.06 -7.45 1.75
CA CYS A 277 17.64 -7.69 1.54
C CYS A 277 16.89 -7.89 2.87
N ILE A 278 15.61 -7.59 2.83
CA ILE A 278 14.68 -7.77 3.95
C ILE A 278 14.03 -9.14 3.82
N ARG A 279 14.23 -10.00 4.82
CA ARG A 279 13.69 -11.36 4.85
C ARG A 279 12.42 -11.44 5.66
N MET A 280 11.46 -12.25 5.19
CA MET A 280 10.19 -12.53 5.86
C MET A 280 9.93 -14.03 5.93
N PHE A 281 9.06 -14.44 6.84
CA PHE A 281 8.48 -15.78 6.76
C PHE A 281 7.71 -15.95 5.44
N ASN A 282 7.66 -17.17 4.90
CA ASN A 282 7.01 -17.43 3.62
C ASN A 282 5.51 -17.14 3.64
N GLU A 283 4.85 -17.36 4.74
CA GLU A 283 3.44 -17.08 4.93
C GLU A 283 3.18 -15.58 4.94
N ASP A 284 4.04 -14.82 5.63
CA ASP A 284 3.95 -13.37 5.75
C ASP A 284 4.17 -12.67 4.41
N ILE A 285 5.20 -13.09 3.65
CA ILE A 285 5.45 -12.48 2.33
C ILE A 285 4.36 -12.81 1.31
N VAL A 286 3.71 -13.98 1.41
CA VAL A 286 2.57 -14.34 0.55
C VAL A 286 1.37 -13.43 0.85
N GLU A 287 1.08 -13.17 2.13
CA GLU A 287 0.05 -12.21 2.52
C GLU A 287 0.40 -10.80 2.07
N LEU A 288 1.61 -10.32 2.39
CA LEU A 288 2.09 -9.00 2.03
C LEU A 288 2.03 -8.76 0.52
N TYR A 289 2.45 -9.74 -0.28
CA TYR A 289 2.39 -9.69 -1.74
C TYR A 289 0.97 -9.48 -2.26
N SER A 290 -0.03 -10.11 -1.63
CA SER A 290 -1.44 -9.96 -2.01
C SER A 290 -2.03 -8.63 -1.58
N LEU A 291 -1.52 -8.06 -0.47
CA LEU A 291 -2.00 -6.83 0.15
C LEU A 291 -1.45 -5.58 -0.54
N ILE A 292 -0.16 -5.59 -0.89
CA ILE A 292 0.57 -4.38 -1.32
C ILE A 292 0.51 -4.20 -2.84
N PRO A 293 0.02 -3.07 -3.33
CA PRO A 293 0.08 -2.72 -4.74
C PRO A 293 1.52 -2.45 -5.24
N LEU A 294 1.73 -2.67 -6.53
CA LEU A 294 2.92 -2.18 -7.23
C LEU A 294 3.06 -0.66 -7.02
N TYR A 295 4.27 -0.14 -6.92
CA TYR A 295 4.64 1.26 -6.64
C TYR A 295 4.27 1.78 -5.25
N THR A 296 3.85 0.92 -4.32
CA THR A 296 3.67 1.32 -2.91
C THR A 296 4.98 1.85 -2.32
N SER A 297 4.91 2.98 -1.62
CA SER A 297 6.06 3.59 -0.94
C SER A 297 6.57 2.71 0.21
N VAL A 298 7.89 2.64 0.35
CA VAL A 298 8.61 1.88 1.37
C VAL A 298 9.58 2.81 2.08
N HIS A 299 9.33 3.08 3.35
CA HIS A 299 10.16 3.92 4.21
C HIS A 299 11.01 3.04 5.11
N ILE A 300 12.31 3.02 4.90
CA ILE A 300 13.28 2.25 5.70
C ILE A 300 14.01 3.20 6.65
N GLN A 301 13.88 2.99 7.93
CA GLN A 301 14.44 3.84 8.98
C GLN A 301 14.97 3.03 10.17
N MET A 302 15.96 3.58 10.89
CA MET A 302 16.53 2.90 12.05
C MET A 302 15.51 2.75 13.15
N ASN A 303 14.89 3.84 13.56
CA ASN A 303 13.88 3.89 14.61
C ASN A 303 12.63 4.62 14.13
N TYR A 304 11.52 4.33 14.75
CA TYR A 304 10.26 5.04 14.52
C TYR A 304 9.79 5.64 15.83
N SER A 305 9.93 6.96 15.93
CA SER A 305 9.26 7.71 16.99
C SER A 305 7.79 7.86 16.62
N LEU A 306 6.90 7.24 17.38
CA LEU A 306 5.49 7.59 17.31
C LEU A 306 5.40 9.06 17.68
N SER A 307 4.85 9.90 16.79
CA SER A 307 4.49 11.26 17.15
C SER A 307 3.73 11.23 18.48
N THR A 308 4.21 11.98 19.46
CA THR A 308 3.79 11.95 20.87
C THR A 308 2.37 12.45 21.12
N ASN A 309 1.56 12.63 20.09
CA ASN A 309 0.16 13.01 20.21
C ASN A 309 -0.73 11.83 20.66
N GLY A 310 -0.30 11.10 21.71
CA GLY A 310 -1.16 10.30 22.61
C GLY A 310 -2.04 9.19 22.01
N HIS A 311 -2.12 9.06 20.70
CA HIS A 311 -2.99 8.08 20.05
C HIS A 311 -2.17 6.82 19.76
N GLN A 312 -2.33 5.79 20.58
CA GLN A 312 -1.82 4.47 20.27
C GLN A 312 -2.45 4.03 18.93
N LYS A 313 -1.60 3.88 17.91
CA LYS A 313 -2.02 3.29 16.63
C LYS A 313 -2.52 1.88 16.90
N LYS A 314 -3.82 1.65 16.71
CA LYS A 314 -4.43 0.35 16.94
C LYS A 314 -3.92 -0.66 15.94
N ILE A 315 -3.42 -1.80 16.45
CA ILE A 315 -3.16 -3.00 15.67
C ILE A 315 -4.52 -3.62 15.38
N TYR A 316 -4.81 -3.81 14.11
CA TYR A 316 -6.03 -4.40 13.64
C TYR A 316 -5.82 -5.93 13.43
N HIS A 317 -6.79 -6.76 13.83
CA HIS A 317 -6.76 -8.19 13.53
C HIS A 317 -7.09 -8.38 12.05
N PRO A 318 -6.16 -8.95 11.26
CA PRO A 318 -6.32 -9.03 9.82
C PRO A 318 -7.48 -9.94 9.42
N PHE A 319 -8.23 -9.50 8.42
CA PHE A 319 -9.00 -10.40 7.58
C PHE A 319 -8.00 -11.14 6.68
N PRO A 320 -8.03 -12.47 6.59
CA PRO A 320 -7.21 -13.18 5.64
C PRO A 320 -7.62 -12.73 4.23
N LEU A 321 -6.86 -11.79 3.69
CA LEU A 321 -6.99 -11.43 2.29
C LEU A 321 -6.71 -12.70 1.50
N TYR A 322 -7.58 -12.96 0.54
CA TYR A 322 -7.57 -14.13 -0.30
C TYR A 322 -6.14 -14.52 -0.69
N SER A 323 -5.66 -15.64 -0.16
CA SER A 323 -4.37 -16.19 -0.59
C SER A 323 -4.54 -16.70 -2.01
N GLN A 324 -3.81 -16.11 -2.92
CA GLN A 324 -3.84 -16.54 -4.30
C GLN A 324 -3.16 -17.88 -4.46
N LYS A 325 -3.78 -18.73 -5.26
CA LYS A 325 -3.11 -19.88 -5.85
C LYS A 325 -1.95 -19.36 -6.70
N ASP A 326 -0.84 -20.08 -6.68
CA ASP A 326 0.30 -19.78 -7.52
C ASP A 326 -0.14 -19.63 -8.98
N ASN A 327 0.04 -18.44 -9.51
CA ASN A 327 -0.29 -18.13 -10.90
C ASN A 327 1.00 -17.77 -11.64
N VAL A 328 1.53 -18.75 -12.36
CA VAL A 328 2.76 -18.59 -13.15
C VAL A 328 2.72 -17.46 -14.19
N LYS A 329 1.53 -16.93 -14.50
CA LYS A 329 1.38 -15.79 -15.41
C LYS A 329 1.76 -14.44 -14.78
N GLU A 330 1.98 -14.39 -13.47
CA GLU A 330 2.35 -13.15 -12.76
C GLU A 330 3.86 -12.89 -12.74
N GLU A 331 4.67 -13.81 -13.30
CA GLU A 331 6.12 -13.73 -13.26
C GLU A 331 6.73 -14.15 -14.60
N ASP A 332 7.82 -13.52 -14.97
CA ASP A 332 8.70 -13.98 -16.04
C ASP A 332 9.64 -15.07 -15.47
N GLN A 333 9.31 -16.33 -15.74
CA GLN A 333 10.04 -17.50 -15.25
C GLN A 333 11.47 -17.62 -15.81
N SER A 334 11.76 -16.96 -16.92
CA SER A 334 13.10 -16.95 -17.52
C SER A 334 14.07 -16.03 -16.78
N ARG A 335 13.56 -15.11 -15.97
CA ARG A 335 14.36 -14.09 -15.30
C ARG A 335 15.02 -14.61 -14.03
N VAL A 336 16.32 -14.38 -13.90
CA VAL A 336 17.09 -14.61 -12.68
C VAL A 336 17.16 -13.32 -11.87
N TYR A 337 16.85 -13.39 -10.59
CA TYR A 337 16.93 -12.27 -9.67
C TYR A 337 18.12 -12.47 -8.74
N ASN A 338 19.14 -11.63 -8.89
CA ASN A 338 20.38 -11.71 -8.13
C ASN A 338 20.37 -10.66 -7.02
N TRP A 339 19.71 -10.94 -5.90
CA TRP A 339 19.73 -10.09 -4.71
C TRP A 339 20.75 -10.52 -3.65
N LEU A 340 21.39 -11.69 -3.85
CA LEU A 340 22.48 -12.18 -3.01
C LEU A 340 23.80 -11.78 -3.67
N HIS A 341 24.39 -10.68 -3.28
CA HIS A 341 25.75 -10.28 -3.64
C HIS A 341 26.66 -10.27 -2.43
#